data_69d8c32891e683df88533a15028ddb1b
#
_entry.id   69d8c32891e683df88533a15028ddb1b
#
_cell.length_a   1.000
_cell.length_b   1.000
_cell.length_c   1.000
_cell.angle_alpha   90.00
_cell.angle_beta   90.00
_cell.angle_gamma   90.00
#
_symmetry.space_group_name_H-M   'P 1'
#
loop_
_entity.id
_entity.type
_entity.pdbx_description
1 polymer ?
#
loop_
_entity_poly.entity_id
_entity_poly.type
_entity_poly.pdbx_seq_one_letter_code
_entity_poly.pdbx_strand_id
1 'polypeptide(L)'
;KIRNYLLSGCLIAALCSCGTSQKENLNLTLSKDTLFDKVKGAWAGQILGCTYGGPTEFQYLSTMIPDSVVIPWGNGEIKKWFDGGGGLYDDVYVDLTFVETFERCGLDAPVDSFAAAFLAKEYPLCHANQQARYNLLQGLSPHASGYWKNNPHANCLDFQIEADFAGIMSPGMVNSAVDFCDRIGHIMAYGDGWYGGVYVAAMYSLAYVSDDIEYIVTEGLKAIPQQSRFYACMTDVINWHKQYPDDWKKCWEEIEKKWGTNDIACPDGVEVPFNIETYVNGAYIILGLLYGQGDFEKTIDISTRAGQDSDCNPASSGGILGTMLGYNRLPEKYKAEMAIVEDMPFNNTVSFNKGSELSYGQALQMIEREGGKVGENEVKINFQKPVPAKLEISFEGLKLDKKVTVDNWIANFPTVEFDGIGAVIKGELKGDNVPEDYVAELEVYFNDKLVEVCKLPLKYNHRKHELFFNYEQPYGKYKVTCKWTNPVKGADIWVRDVITYTTDK
;
A
#
# COMPACT_ATOMS: atom_id res chain seq x y z
N LYS A 1 62.38 14.64 -50.72
CA LYS A 1 61.10 15.24 -50.42
C LYS A 1 60.52 14.49 -49.20
N ILE A 2 60.73 15.09 -48.02
CA ILE A 2 60.28 14.57 -46.70
C ILE A 2 58.96 15.27 -46.37
N ARG A 3 57.94 14.51 -46.03
CA ARG A 3 56.64 15.00 -45.68
C ARG A 3 56.42 14.74 -44.17
N ASN A 4 56.40 15.81 -43.39
CA ASN A 4 56.13 15.80 -41.96
C ASN A 4 54.66 15.48 -41.69
N TYR A 5 54.40 14.51 -40.82
CA TYR A 5 53.09 14.31 -40.17
C TYR A 5 53.12 14.88 -38.76
N LEU A 6 52.33 15.91 -38.52
CA LEU A 6 52.03 16.44 -37.20
C LEU A 6 51.04 15.50 -36.53
N LEU A 7 51.46 14.91 -35.42
CA LEU A 7 50.56 14.24 -34.47
C LEU A 7 49.92 15.30 -33.55
N SER A 8 48.61 15.51 -33.68
CA SER A 8 47.82 16.23 -32.69
C SER A 8 47.45 15.28 -31.53
N GLY A 9 48.09 15.48 -30.41
CA GLY A 9 47.74 14.82 -29.14
C GLY A 9 46.49 15.44 -28.52
N CYS A 10 45.35 14.74 -28.51
CA CYS A 10 44.21 15.10 -27.66
C CYS A 10 44.52 14.74 -26.21
N LEU A 11 44.72 15.76 -25.39
CA LEU A 11 44.72 15.63 -23.94
C LEU A 11 43.28 15.41 -23.50
N ILE A 12 42.92 14.18 -23.10
CA ILE A 12 41.67 13.89 -22.39
C ILE A 12 41.93 14.27 -20.93
N ALA A 13 41.42 15.43 -20.52
CA ALA A 13 41.35 15.80 -19.11
C ALA A 13 40.26 14.93 -18.43
N ALA A 14 40.70 13.91 -17.70
CA ALA A 14 39.86 13.18 -16.79
C ALA A 14 39.48 14.12 -15.64
N LEU A 15 38.27 14.68 -15.71
CA LEU A 15 37.64 15.32 -14.55
C LEU A 15 37.32 14.22 -13.54
N CYS A 16 38.24 13.96 -12.61
CA CYS A 16 37.89 13.28 -11.37
C CYS A 16 36.91 14.20 -10.60
N SER A 17 35.63 13.92 -10.73
CA SER A 17 34.63 14.41 -9.81
C SER A 17 34.91 13.71 -8.47
N CYS A 18 35.71 14.37 -7.59
CA CYS A 18 35.68 14.06 -6.18
C CYS A 18 34.29 14.48 -5.65
N GLY A 19 33.35 13.57 -5.73
CA GLY A 19 32.17 13.63 -4.91
C GLY A 19 32.64 13.56 -3.46
N THR A 20 32.62 14.70 -2.75
CA THR A 20 32.69 14.71 -1.31
C THR A 20 31.51 13.91 -0.81
N SER A 21 31.77 12.68 -0.37
CA SER A 21 30.83 11.90 0.45
C SER A 21 30.52 12.79 1.65
N GLN A 22 29.38 13.50 1.63
CA GLN A 22 28.83 14.05 2.85
C GLN A 22 28.69 12.86 3.80
N LYS A 23 29.40 12.88 4.92
CA LYS A 23 29.17 11.92 6.00
C LYS A 23 27.74 12.14 6.44
N GLU A 24 26.89 11.16 6.15
CA GLU A 24 25.52 11.11 6.61
C GLU A 24 25.53 11.25 8.14
N ASN A 25 24.90 12.30 8.65
CA ASN A 25 24.82 12.58 10.09
C ASN A 25 23.65 11.76 10.67
N LEU A 26 23.82 10.42 10.72
CA LEU A 26 22.82 9.53 11.31
C LEU A 26 22.94 9.54 12.84
N ASN A 27 21.80 9.69 13.50
CA ASN A 27 21.72 9.57 14.96
C ASN A 27 21.47 8.09 15.34
N LEU A 28 22.54 7.35 15.59
CA LEU A 28 22.48 5.92 15.93
C LEU A 28 22.40 5.64 17.44
N THR A 29 22.36 6.67 18.27
CA THR A 29 22.19 6.54 19.72
C THR A 29 21.02 7.40 20.16
N LEU A 30 19.95 6.78 20.64
CA LEU A 30 18.74 7.45 21.10
C LEU A 30 18.53 7.19 22.59
N SER A 31 18.03 8.17 23.33
CA SER A 31 17.47 7.86 24.64
C SER A 31 16.24 6.96 24.49
N LYS A 32 15.94 6.14 25.49
CA LYS A 32 14.71 5.32 25.47
C LYS A 32 13.45 6.17 25.38
N ASP A 33 13.44 7.33 26.03
CA ASP A 33 12.34 8.30 25.95
C ASP A 33 12.19 8.84 24.51
N THR A 34 13.30 9.18 23.84
CA THR A 34 13.26 9.62 22.43
C THR A 34 12.79 8.50 21.51
N LEU A 35 13.23 7.26 21.72
CA LEU A 35 12.77 6.13 20.93
C LEU A 35 11.26 5.92 21.09
N PHE A 36 10.76 5.94 22.33
CA PHE A 36 9.33 5.80 22.60
C PHE A 36 8.52 6.97 22.03
N ASP A 37 9.03 8.21 22.15
CA ASP A 37 8.41 9.39 21.58
C ASP A 37 8.29 9.30 20.05
N LYS A 38 9.30 8.76 19.38
CA LYS A 38 9.30 8.52 17.92
C LYS A 38 8.30 7.41 17.54
N VAL A 39 8.19 6.31 18.29
CA VAL A 39 7.18 5.27 18.10
C VAL A 39 5.77 5.85 18.26
N LYS A 40 5.52 6.65 19.28
CA LYS A 40 4.25 7.36 19.46
C LYS A 40 3.98 8.34 18.32
N GLY A 41 5.02 9.03 17.85
CA GLY A 41 4.93 9.94 16.70
C GLY A 41 4.53 9.22 15.41
N ALA A 42 5.05 8.02 15.19
CA ALA A 42 4.70 7.17 14.03
C ALA A 42 3.21 6.85 13.99
N TRP A 43 2.70 6.20 15.04
CA TRP A 43 1.28 5.84 15.15
C TRP A 43 0.35 7.05 15.15
N ALA A 44 0.73 8.11 15.89
CA ALA A 44 -0.07 9.34 15.89
C ALA A 44 -0.12 9.99 14.51
N GLY A 45 1.01 10.05 13.81
CA GLY A 45 1.09 10.63 12.47
C GLY A 45 0.22 9.88 11.46
N GLN A 46 0.22 8.54 11.50
CA GLN A 46 -0.64 7.69 10.68
C GLN A 46 -2.12 7.97 10.98
N ILE A 47 -2.55 7.84 12.23
CA ILE A 47 -3.96 8.05 12.64
C ILE A 47 -4.44 9.46 12.30
N LEU A 48 -3.63 10.48 12.56
CA LEU A 48 -3.97 11.87 12.29
C LEU A 48 -4.05 12.18 10.80
N GLY A 49 -3.14 11.63 10.01
CA GLY A 49 -3.17 11.76 8.54
C GLY A 49 -4.42 11.13 7.94
N CYS A 50 -4.72 9.88 8.35
CA CYS A 50 -5.92 9.17 7.96
C CYS A 50 -7.20 9.97 8.31
N THR A 51 -7.31 10.44 9.54
CA THR A 51 -8.46 11.27 9.98
C THR A 51 -8.59 12.55 9.16
N TYR A 52 -7.47 13.22 8.86
CA TYR A 52 -7.45 14.49 8.14
C TYR A 52 -7.96 14.33 6.70
N GLY A 53 -7.57 13.27 6.04
CA GLY A 53 -7.95 12.99 4.66
C GLY A 53 -9.31 12.34 4.48
N GLY A 54 -9.81 11.60 5.49
CA GLY A 54 -11.05 10.82 5.42
C GLY A 54 -12.27 11.54 4.86
N PRO A 55 -12.53 12.84 5.18
CA PRO A 55 -13.66 13.57 4.60
C PRO A 55 -13.64 13.70 3.07
N THR A 56 -12.51 13.47 2.43
CA THR A 56 -12.30 13.64 0.98
C THR A 56 -11.92 12.37 0.24
N GLU A 57 -11.83 11.24 0.95
CA GLU A 57 -11.50 9.94 0.40
C GLU A 57 -12.30 9.63 -0.87
N PHE A 58 -11.63 9.30 -1.95
CA PHE A 58 -12.19 8.98 -3.28
C PHE A 58 -13.20 10.00 -3.86
N GLN A 59 -13.26 11.23 -3.35
CA GLN A 59 -14.12 12.26 -3.92
C GLN A 59 -13.44 13.09 -5.04
N TYR A 60 -12.11 13.04 -5.08
CA TYR A 60 -11.29 13.79 -6.05
C TYR A 60 -10.39 12.80 -6.79
N LEU A 61 -10.96 12.17 -7.82
CA LEU A 61 -10.29 11.14 -8.63
C LEU A 61 -9.60 11.77 -9.83
N SER A 62 -8.31 11.52 -10.01
CA SER A 62 -7.45 12.14 -11.04
C SER A 62 -7.53 13.67 -11.07
N THR A 63 -7.76 14.27 -9.92
CA THR A 63 -7.83 15.73 -9.75
C THR A 63 -7.41 16.13 -8.34
N MET A 64 -6.73 17.26 -8.22
CA MET A 64 -6.40 17.83 -6.91
C MET A 64 -7.65 18.34 -6.17
N ILE A 65 -7.63 18.24 -4.85
CA ILE A 65 -8.61 18.96 -4.02
C ILE A 65 -8.29 20.45 -4.09
N PRO A 66 -9.22 21.29 -4.55
CA PRO A 66 -9.00 22.74 -4.66
C PRO A 66 -8.66 23.38 -3.31
N ASP A 67 -7.81 24.42 -3.32
CA ASP A 67 -7.43 25.16 -2.10
C ASP A 67 -8.65 25.80 -1.40
N SER A 68 -9.74 26.05 -2.13
CA SER A 68 -11.01 26.57 -1.59
C SER A 68 -11.81 25.55 -0.78
N VAL A 69 -11.49 24.27 -0.89
CA VAL A 69 -12.14 23.21 -0.10
C VAL A 69 -11.51 23.21 1.29
N VAL A 70 -12.35 23.43 2.30
CA VAL A 70 -11.94 23.36 3.70
C VAL A 70 -11.99 21.91 4.16
N ILE A 71 -10.84 21.37 4.57
CA ILE A 71 -10.78 20.07 5.19
C ILE A 71 -11.09 20.26 6.69
N PRO A 72 -12.16 19.62 7.22
CA PRO A 72 -12.56 19.83 8.60
C PRO A 72 -11.51 19.28 9.57
N TRP A 73 -11.21 20.03 10.63
CA TRP A 73 -10.31 19.59 11.69
C TRP A 73 -10.71 20.19 13.04
N GLY A 74 -10.51 19.40 14.10
CA GLY A 74 -10.82 19.79 15.47
C GLY A 74 -12.28 19.48 15.88
N ASN A 75 -12.66 19.89 17.08
CA ASN A 75 -14.00 19.66 17.62
C ASN A 75 -14.41 18.18 17.72
N GLY A 76 -13.44 17.28 17.96
CA GLY A 76 -13.65 15.84 18.06
C GLY A 76 -13.82 15.16 16.69
N GLU A 77 -13.18 15.67 15.65
CA GLU A 77 -13.25 15.06 14.30
C GLU A 77 -12.80 13.60 14.33
N ILE A 78 -11.69 13.29 14.98
CA ILE A 78 -11.21 11.91 15.14
C ILE A 78 -12.25 11.01 15.85
N LYS A 79 -12.91 11.53 16.88
CA LYS A 79 -13.92 10.76 17.62
C LYS A 79 -15.16 10.44 16.78
N LYS A 80 -15.55 11.29 15.84
CA LYS A 80 -16.68 11.01 14.93
C LYS A 80 -16.46 9.76 14.11
N TRP A 81 -15.23 9.55 13.61
CA TRP A 81 -14.87 8.36 12.86
C TRP A 81 -14.88 7.11 13.73
N PHE A 82 -14.38 7.18 14.97
CA PHE A 82 -14.48 6.08 15.93
C PHE A 82 -15.94 5.74 16.25
N ASP A 83 -16.77 6.73 16.52
CA ASP A 83 -18.20 6.56 16.82
C ASP A 83 -18.97 6.03 15.59
N GLY A 84 -18.50 6.32 14.37
CA GLY A 84 -19.03 5.80 13.10
C GLY A 84 -18.64 4.37 12.77
N GLY A 85 -17.93 3.68 13.65
CA GLY A 85 -17.52 2.29 13.49
C GLY A 85 -16.07 2.08 13.06
N GLY A 86 -15.30 3.16 12.87
CA GLY A 86 -13.84 3.13 12.65
C GLY A 86 -13.39 2.48 11.36
N GLY A 87 -14.27 2.32 10.36
CA GLY A 87 -13.94 1.67 9.08
C GLY A 87 -12.89 2.42 8.26
N LEU A 88 -12.73 3.72 8.49
CA LEU A 88 -11.72 4.56 7.89
C LEU A 88 -10.27 4.11 8.21
N TYR A 89 -10.05 3.47 9.35
CA TYR A 89 -8.71 3.17 9.86
C TYR A 89 -8.22 1.77 9.49
N ASP A 90 -8.42 1.33 8.24
CA ASP A 90 -7.93 0.02 7.78
C ASP A 90 -6.40 -0.07 7.80
N ASP A 91 -5.68 0.96 7.42
CA ASP A 91 -4.22 1.07 7.63
C ASP A 91 -3.85 0.71 9.08
N VAL A 92 -4.56 1.28 10.07
CA VAL A 92 -4.21 1.15 11.48
C VAL A 92 -4.60 -0.21 12.05
N TYR A 93 -5.84 -0.69 11.82
CA TYR A 93 -6.27 -1.93 12.47
C TYR A 93 -5.66 -3.19 11.85
N VAL A 94 -5.27 -3.17 10.57
CA VAL A 94 -4.55 -4.29 9.97
C VAL A 94 -3.11 -4.33 10.48
N ASP A 95 -2.41 -3.21 10.49
CA ASP A 95 -1.08 -3.08 11.10
C ASP A 95 -1.07 -3.55 12.56
N LEU A 96 -2.01 -3.07 13.39
CA LEU A 96 -2.12 -3.46 14.79
C LEU A 96 -2.43 -4.96 14.96
N THR A 97 -3.11 -5.60 14.02
CA THR A 97 -3.31 -7.06 14.02
C THR A 97 -1.98 -7.79 13.91
N PHE A 98 -1.05 -7.28 13.11
CA PHE A 98 0.29 -7.86 13.00
C PHE A 98 1.15 -7.56 14.23
N VAL A 99 1.05 -6.35 14.80
CA VAL A 99 1.70 -5.99 16.08
C VAL A 99 1.26 -6.93 17.21
N GLU A 100 -0.04 -7.17 17.36
CA GLU A 100 -0.58 -8.13 18.36
C GLU A 100 -0.08 -9.57 18.10
N THR A 101 0.10 -9.93 16.83
CA THR A 101 0.61 -11.28 16.47
C THR A 101 2.06 -11.43 16.86
N PHE A 102 2.92 -10.43 16.63
CA PHE A 102 4.30 -10.43 17.12
C PHE A 102 4.37 -10.50 18.64
N GLU A 103 3.53 -9.77 19.36
CA GLU A 103 3.48 -9.83 20.83
C GLU A 103 3.14 -11.23 21.33
N ARG A 104 2.17 -11.87 20.72
CA ARG A 104 1.69 -13.20 21.12
C ARG A 104 2.64 -14.33 20.71
N CYS A 105 3.25 -14.25 19.52
CA CYS A 105 3.98 -15.35 18.89
C CYS A 105 5.49 -15.11 18.78
N GLY A 106 5.97 -13.90 19.12
CA GLY A 106 7.38 -13.50 19.01
C GLY A 106 7.80 -13.06 17.61
N LEU A 107 9.02 -12.50 17.50
CA LEU A 107 9.56 -11.95 16.26
C LEU A 107 9.74 -12.98 15.13
N ASP A 108 9.92 -14.24 15.48
CA ASP A 108 10.11 -15.36 14.54
C ASP A 108 8.80 -16.09 14.20
N ALA A 109 7.65 -15.50 14.54
CA ALA A 109 6.35 -16.07 14.22
C ALA A 109 6.25 -16.43 12.72
N PRO A 110 5.79 -17.65 12.38
CA PRO A 110 5.61 -18.05 10.99
C PRO A 110 4.46 -17.26 10.34
N VAL A 111 4.50 -17.11 9.02
CA VAL A 111 3.45 -16.39 8.25
C VAL A 111 2.04 -16.90 8.53
N ASP A 112 1.88 -18.21 8.79
CA ASP A 112 0.58 -18.80 9.12
C ASP A 112 -0.05 -18.19 10.37
N SER A 113 0.74 -17.70 11.34
CA SER A 113 0.24 -17.01 12.53
C SER A 113 -0.39 -15.67 12.18
N PHE A 114 0.20 -14.94 11.24
CA PHE A 114 -0.30 -13.66 10.75
C PHE A 114 -1.55 -13.85 9.88
N ALA A 115 -1.54 -14.83 8.97
CA ALA A 115 -2.70 -15.18 8.17
C ALA A 115 -3.88 -15.62 9.04
N ALA A 116 -3.65 -16.44 10.08
CA ALA A 116 -4.68 -16.84 11.02
C ALA A 116 -5.25 -15.66 11.82
N ALA A 117 -4.38 -14.72 12.25
CA ALA A 117 -4.81 -13.50 12.93
C ALA A 117 -5.65 -12.61 12.00
N PHE A 118 -5.21 -12.41 10.76
CA PHE A 118 -5.91 -11.66 9.72
C PHE A 118 -7.30 -12.25 9.42
N LEU A 119 -7.41 -13.58 9.35
CA LEU A 119 -8.71 -14.27 9.18
C LEU A 119 -9.63 -14.16 10.40
N ALA A 120 -9.06 -14.12 11.60
CA ALA A 120 -9.86 -14.06 12.83
C ALA A 120 -10.49 -12.69 13.10
N LYS A 121 -10.02 -11.64 12.43
CA LYS A 121 -10.57 -10.28 12.56
C LYS A 121 -11.72 -10.10 11.56
N GLU A 122 -12.89 -9.72 12.07
CA GLU A 122 -14.12 -9.54 11.28
C GLU A 122 -14.34 -8.08 10.82
N TYR A 123 -13.27 -7.28 10.75
CA TYR A 123 -13.37 -5.92 10.22
C TYR A 123 -13.54 -5.94 8.68
N PRO A 124 -14.15 -4.88 8.10
CA PRO A 124 -14.31 -4.77 6.65
C PRO A 124 -12.96 -4.75 5.94
N LEU A 125 -12.88 -5.37 4.78
CA LEU A 125 -11.74 -5.33 3.87
C LEU A 125 -12.22 -5.12 2.44
N CYS A 126 -11.35 -4.51 1.63
CA CYS A 126 -11.59 -4.28 0.20
C CYS A 126 -10.42 -4.82 -0.63
N HIS A 127 -10.53 -4.78 -1.94
CA HIS A 127 -9.48 -5.02 -2.93
C HIS A 127 -8.58 -6.23 -2.62
N ALA A 128 -7.26 -6.02 -2.56
CA ALA A 128 -6.30 -7.09 -2.35
C ALA A 128 -6.50 -7.81 -1.01
N ASN A 129 -6.82 -7.08 0.03
CA ASN A 129 -7.08 -7.61 1.37
C ASN A 129 -8.32 -8.52 1.38
N GLN A 130 -9.42 -8.09 0.77
CA GLN A 130 -10.63 -8.91 0.72
C GLN A 130 -10.42 -10.16 -0.13
N GLN A 131 -9.73 -10.06 -1.26
CA GLN A 131 -9.41 -11.22 -2.07
C GLN A 131 -8.45 -12.17 -1.33
N ALA A 132 -7.49 -11.64 -0.58
CA ALA A 132 -6.59 -12.44 0.26
C ALA A 132 -7.37 -13.22 1.34
N ARG A 133 -8.27 -12.56 2.05
CA ARG A 133 -9.15 -13.23 3.02
C ARG A 133 -9.94 -14.37 2.38
N TYR A 134 -10.55 -14.12 1.22
CA TYR A 134 -11.25 -15.15 0.47
C TYR A 134 -10.33 -16.32 0.13
N ASN A 135 -9.15 -16.06 -0.42
CA ASN A 135 -8.18 -17.08 -0.82
C ASN A 135 -7.75 -17.96 0.36
N LEU A 136 -7.45 -17.35 1.50
CA LEU A 136 -7.09 -18.06 2.73
C LEU A 136 -8.26 -18.94 3.22
N LEU A 137 -9.49 -18.44 3.17
CA LEU A 137 -10.71 -19.22 3.50
C LEU A 137 -10.94 -20.39 2.54
N GLN A 138 -10.48 -20.29 1.29
CA GLN A 138 -10.49 -21.41 0.34
C GLN A 138 -9.29 -22.36 0.52
N GLY A 139 -8.41 -22.10 1.48
CA GLY A 139 -7.28 -22.97 1.82
C GLY A 139 -5.99 -22.71 1.03
N LEU A 140 -5.87 -21.57 0.34
CA LEU A 140 -4.58 -21.19 -0.25
C LEU A 140 -3.58 -20.87 0.86
N SER A 141 -2.30 -21.17 0.61
CA SER A 141 -1.23 -20.78 1.53
C SER A 141 -1.08 -19.24 1.56
N PRO A 142 -0.55 -18.66 2.66
CA PRO A 142 -0.41 -17.21 2.79
C PRO A 142 0.27 -16.53 1.59
N HIS A 143 1.42 -17.03 1.14
CA HIS A 143 2.13 -16.46 -0.01
C HIS A 143 1.42 -16.69 -1.36
N ALA A 144 0.66 -17.75 -1.50
CA ALA A 144 -0.16 -17.96 -2.68
C ALA A 144 -1.38 -17.03 -2.72
N SER A 145 -1.84 -16.58 -1.55
CA SER A 145 -3.02 -15.72 -1.41
C SER A 145 -2.84 -14.36 -2.07
N GLY A 146 -1.68 -13.71 -1.88
CA GLY A 146 -1.36 -12.41 -2.49
C GLY A 146 -0.76 -12.51 -3.90
N TYR A 147 -0.39 -13.72 -4.37
CA TYR A 147 0.22 -13.89 -5.68
C TYR A 147 -0.73 -13.41 -6.79
N TRP A 148 -0.24 -12.60 -7.71
CA TRP A 148 -1.06 -11.89 -8.72
C TRP A 148 -2.00 -12.77 -9.56
N LYS A 149 -1.70 -14.06 -9.74
CA LYS A 149 -2.61 -15.00 -10.42
C LYS A 149 -3.82 -15.40 -9.59
N ASN A 150 -3.72 -15.27 -8.28
CA ASN A 150 -4.77 -15.58 -7.31
C ASN A 150 -5.41 -14.32 -6.71
N ASN A 151 -4.82 -13.15 -6.98
CA ASN A 151 -5.30 -11.87 -6.48
C ASN A 151 -5.18 -10.80 -7.58
N PRO A 152 -6.30 -10.43 -8.24
CA PRO A 152 -6.30 -9.44 -9.32
C PRO A 152 -5.93 -8.03 -8.83
N HIS A 153 -5.93 -7.82 -7.52
CA HIS A 153 -5.58 -6.57 -6.85
C HIS A 153 -4.14 -6.57 -6.27
N ALA A 154 -3.29 -7.52 -6.64
CA ALA A 154 -1.94 -7.66 -6.08
C ALA A 154 -1.04 -6.42 -6.22
N ASN A 155 -1.33 -5.52 -7.18
CA ASN A 155 -0.67 -4.23 -7.37
C ASN A 155 -1.37 -3.04 -6.67
N CYS A 156 -2.52 -3.27 -6.02
CA CYS A 156 -3.20 -2.23 -5.28
C CYS A 156 -2.41 -1.85 -4.03
N LEU A 157 -2.76 -0.71 -3.46
CA LEU A 157 -2.03 -0.07 -2.36
C LEU A 157 -2.18 -0.76 -1.00
N ASP A 158 -3.00 -1.81 -0.88
CA ASP A 158 -3.34 -2.41 0.41
C ASP A 158 -2.11 -2.68 1.31
N PHE A 159 -1.07 -3.36 0.81
CA PHE A 159 0.12 -3.56 1.63
C PHE A 159 0.97 -2.30 1.80
N GLN A 160 0.87 -1.32 0.91
CA GLN A 160 1.56 -0.03 1.08
C GLN A 160 1.08 0.70 2.34
N ILE A 161 -0.21 0.61 2.63
CA ILE A 161 -0.83 1.25 3.80
C ILE A 161 -0.75 0.40 5.08
N GLU A 162 -0.30 -0.84 4.98
CA GLU A 162 -0.31 -1.84 6.07
C GLU A 162 1.10 -2.39 6.36
N ALA A 163 2.15 -1.64 6.01
CA ALA A 163 3.53 -2.02 6.24
C ALA A 163 4.23 -1.17 7.32
N ASP A 164 3.53 -0.23 7.90
CA ASP A 164 4.05 0.76 8.85
C ASP A 164 4.66 0.06 10.06
N PHE A 165 3.97 -0.98 10.59
CA PHE A 165 4.45 -1.79 11.72
C PHE A 165 5.88 -2.30 11.51
N ALA A 166 6.22 -2.75 10.28
CA ALA A 166 7.53 -3.33 9.99
C ALA A 166 8.66 -2.29 10.11
N GLY A 167 8.42 -1.06 9.63
CA GLY A 167 9.34 0.06 9.80
C GLY A 167 9.37 0.58 11.24
N ILE A 168 8.21 0.71 11.89
CA ILE A 168 8.09 1.20 13.27
C ILE A 168 8.86 0.30 14.25
N MET A 169 8.80 -1.03 14.10
CA MET A 169 9.53 -1.96 14.96
C MET A 169 11.01 -2.16 14.58
N SER A 170 11.50 -1.52 13.51
CA SER A 170 12.86 -1.72 12.97
C SER A 170 13.66 -0.41 12.86
N PRO A 171 13.91 0.33 13.95
CA PRO A 171 14.62 1.62 13.94
C PRO A 171 16.00 1.55 13.27
N GLY A 172 16.19 2.20 12.10
CA GLY A 172 17.45 2.19 11.36
C GLY A 172 17.86 0.83 10.78
N MET A 173 17.00 -0.18 10.87
CA MET A 173 17.25 -1.56 10.43
C MET A 173 16.39 -1.90 9.21
N VAL A 174 16.66 -1.21 8.09
CA VAL A 174 15.85 -1.27 6.87
C VAL A 174 15.71 -2.70 6.35
N ASN A 175 16.79 -3.49 6.33
CA ASN A 175 16.72 -4.84 5.76
C ASN A 175 15.87 -5.77 6.64
N SER A 176 15.88 -5.59 7.96
CA SER A 176 14.99 -6.32 8.87
C SER A 176 13.52 -5.93 8.66
N ALA A 177 13.22 -4.65 8.40
CA ALA A 177 11.87 -4.22 8.01
C ALA A 177 11.44 -4.89 6.70
N VAL A 178 12.33 -4.96 5.70
CA VAL A 178 12.07 -5.66 4.42
C VAL A 178 11.79 -7.15 4.62
N ASP A 179 12.53 -7.82 5.53
CA ASP A 179 12.30 -9.23 5.85
C ASP A 179 10.90 -9.48 6.46
N PHE A 180 10.40 -8.55 7.28
CA PHE A 180 9.01 -8.60 7.77
C PHE A 180 8.00 -8.36 6.65
N CYS A 181 8.27 -7.40 5.77
CA CYS A 181 7.44 -7.17 4.58
C CYS A 181 7.41 -8.39 3.66
N ASP A 182 8.54 -9.09 3.45
CA ASP A 182 8.59 -10.32 2.65
C ASP A 182 7.74 -11.44 3.29
N ARG A 183 7.84 -11.61 4.61
CA ARG A 183 7.10 -12.62 5.35
C ARG A 183 5.59 -12.40 5.33
N ILE A 184 5.13 -11.16 5.48
CA ILE A 184 3.71 -10.84 5.77
C ILE A 184 3.01 -10.25 4.55
N GLY A 185 3.66 -9.38 3.78
CA GLY A 185 3.03 -8.63 2.70
C GLY A 185 2.52 -9.51 1.56
N HIS A 186 3.15 -10.67 1.35
CA HIS A 186 2.70 -11.64 0.35
C HIS A 186 1.38 -12.35 0.70
N ILE A 187 0.79 -12.09 1.89
CA ILE A 187 -0.58 -12.50 2.19
C ILE A 187 -1.56 -11.79 1.24
N MET A 188 -1.32 -10.50 0.90
CA MET A 188 -2.24 -9.69 0.11
C MET A 188 -1.65 -9.08 -1.17
N ALA A 189 -0.33 -8.91 -1.29
CA ALA A 189 0.30 -8.18 -2.38
C ALA A 189 1.43 -8.96 -3.05
N TYR A 190 1.79 -8.55 -4.27
CA TYR A 190 2.91 -9.10 -5.03
C TYR A 190 3.50 -8.04 -5.97
N GLY A 191 4.79 -8.13 -6.30
CA GLY A 191 5.44 -7.22 -7.23
C GLY A 191 5.36 -5.76 -6.77
N ASP A 192 4.90 -4.88 -7.63
CA ASP A 192 4.88 -3.45 -7.34
C ASP A 192 3.97 -3.07 -6.17
N GLY A 193 2.84 -3.77 -5.95
CA GLY A 193 1.99 -3.57 -4.77
C GLY A 193 2.72 -3.90 -3.46
N TRP A 194 3.52 -4.96 -3.46
CA TRP A 194 4.38 -5.30 -2.33
C TRP A 194 5.50 -4.28 -2.13
N TYR A 195 6.11 -3.76 -3.22
CA TYR A 195 7.16 -2.74 -3.14
C TYR A 195 6.68 -1.44 -2.52
N GLY A 196 5.41 -1.07 -2.68
CA GLY A 196 4.82 0.07 -1.99
C GLY A 196 5.01 -0.02 -0.48
N GLY A 197 4.65 -1.16 0.11
CA GLY A 197 4.84 -1.42 1.54
C GLY A 197 6.31 -1.50 1.95
N VAL A 198 7.16 -2.16 1.16
CA VAL A 198 8.61 -2.20 1.42
C VAL A 198 9.19 -0.79 1.48
N TYR A 199 8.78 0.11 0.59
CA TYR A 199 9.26 1.48 0.57
C TYR A 199 8.79 2.30 1.77
N VAL A 200 7.52 2.19 2.13
CA VAL A 200 6.96 2.85 3.32
C VAL A 200 7.69 2.36 4.58
N ALA A 201 7.82 1.05 4.79
CA ALA A 201 8.56 0.48 5.92
C ALA A 201 10.03 0.94 5.97
N ALA A 202 10.70 1.02 4.81
CA ALA A 202 12.08 1.53 4.72
C ALA A 202 12.16 2.99 5.17
N MET A 203 11.24 3.85 4.73
CA MET A 203 11.19 5.26 5.13
C MET A 203 10.92 5.43 6.64
N TYR A 204 10.00 4.67 7.22
CA TYR A 204 9.78 4.65 8.68
C TYR A 204 11.06 4.28 9.44
N SER A 205 11.73 3.20 9.01
CA SER A 205 12.98 2.74 9.63
C SER A 205 14.06 3.83 9.60
N LEU A 206 14.23 4.53 8.48
CA LEU A 206 15.20 5.60 8.32
C LEU A 206 14.85 6.87 9.12
N ALA A 207 13.56 7.16 9.30
CA ALA A 207 13.08 8.33 10.05
C ALA A 207 13.45 8.29 11.55
N TYR A 208 13.81 7.13 12.10
CA TYR A 208 14.36 7.06 13.45
C TYR A 208 15.75 7.68 13.58
N VAL A 209 16.55 7.60 12.53
CA VAL A 209 17.99 7.90 12.58
C VAL A 209 18.41 9.09 11.73
N SER A 210 17.50 9.66 10.93
CA SER A 210 17.73 10.83 10.10
C SER A 210 16.62 11.87 10.28
N ASP A 211 17.01 13.16 10.28
CA ASP A 211 16.09 14.31 10.24
C ASP A 211 16.09 14.96 8.83
N ASP A 212 16.64 14.28 7.82
CA ASP A 212 16.71 14.72 6.43
C ASP A 212 15.69 13.94 5.58
N ILE A 213 14.61 14.62 5.17
CA ILE A 213 13.52 14.02 4.39
C ILE A 213 14.00 13.56 3.01
N GLU A 214 14.85 14.34 2.33
CA GLU A 214 15.36 13.92 1.01
C GLU A 214 16.23 12.65 1.15
N TYR A 215 16.99 12.54 2.21
CA TYR A 215 17.74 11.33 2.54
C TYR A 215 16.78 10.15 2.80
N ILE A 216 15.76 10.32 3.65
CA ILE A 216 14.79 9.27 3.98
C ILE A 216 14.13 8.74 2.69
N VAL A 217 13.64 9.63 1.84
CA VAL A 217 12.95 9.29 0.58
C VAL A 217 13.92 8.61 -0.41
N THR A 218 15.11 9.16 -0.60
CA THR A 218 16.07 8.64 -1.60
C THR A 218 16.78 7.37 -1.15
N GLU A 219 17.14 7.27 0.12
CA GLU A 219 17.80 6.09 0.68
C GLU A 219 16.81 4.92 0.81
N GLY A 220 15.57 5.19 1.27
CA GLY A 220 14.51 4.19 1.35
C GLY A 220 14.23 3.54 -0.01
N LEU A 221 14.27 4.30 -1.10
CA LEU A 221 14.08 3.78 -2.44
C LEU A 221 15.12 2.73 -2.86
N LYS A 222 16.29 2.70 -2.24
CA LYS A 222 17.33 1.68 -2.50
C LYS A 222 16.94 0.28 -1.99
N ALA A 223 15.90 0.16 -1.17
CA ALA A 223 15.33 -1.13 -0.80
C ALA A 223 14.51 -1.78 -1.94
N ILE A 224 14.20 -1.01 -2.99
CA ILE A 224 13.38 -1.45 -4.13
C ILE A 224 14.28 -1.81 -5.32
N PRO A 225 13.97 -2.90 -6.08
CA PRO A 225 14.69 -3.25 -7.30
C PRO A 225 14.54 -2.15 -8.36
N GLN A 226 15.65 -1.70 -8.93
CA GLN A 226 15.67 -0.63 -9.94
C GLN A 226 14.89 -0.97 -11.22
N GLN A 227 14.63 -2.26 -11.46
CA GLN A 227 13.91 -2.76 -12.63
C GLN A 227 12.39 -2.68 -12.46
N SER A 228 11.87 -2.40 -11.25
CA SER A 228 10.44 -2.31 -11.00
C SER A 228 9.86 -1.00 -11.54
N ARG A 229 8.58 -1.03 -11.90
CA ARG A 229 7.85 0.18 -12.30
C ARG A 229 7.67 1.14 -11.12
N PHE A 230 7.49 0.59 -9.91
CA PHE A 230 7.42 1.38 -8.69
C PHE A 230 8.68 2.23 -8.49
N TYR A 231 9.87 1.63 -8.60
CA TYR A 231 11.14 2.37 -8.53
C TYR A 231 11.21 3.50 -9.56
N ALA A 232 10.79 3.23 -10.80
CA ALA A 232 10.78 4.23 -11.86
C ALA A 232 9.83 5.40 -11.54
N CYS A 233 8.64 5.12 -11.00
CA CYS A 233 7.68 6.14 -10.58
C CYS A 233 8.25 7.04 -9.48
N MET A 234 8.77 6.46 -8.41
CA MET A 234 9.35 7.24 -7.30
C MET A 234 10.56 8.06 -7.74
N THR A 235 11.39 7.50 -8.63
CA THR A 235 12.53 8.23 -9.23
C THR A 235 12.06 9.46 -10.03
N ASP A 236 10.99 9.35 -10.79
CA ASP A 236 10.41 10.46 -11.53
C ASP A 236 9.96 11.58 -10.56
N VAL A 237 9.25 11.23 -9.49
CA VAL A 237 8.79 12.22 -8.48
C VAL A 237 9.96 12.96 -7.85
N ILE A 238 11.01 12.25 -7.44
CA ILE A 238 12.23 12.84 -6.87
C ILE A 238 12.89 13.81 -7.88
N ASN A 239 12.91 13.43 -9.17
CA ASN A 239 13.48 14.29 -10.22
C ASN A 239 12.58 15.51 -10.51
N TRP A 240 11.27 15.36 -10.51
CA TRP A 240 10.34 16.49 -10.67
C TRP A 240 10.39 17.44 -9.48
N HIS A 241 10.52 16.93 -8.25
CA HIS A 241 10.77 17.79 -7.09
C HIS A 241 12.02 18.66 -7.26
N LYS A 242 13.15 18.10 -7.76
CA LYS A 242 14.34 18.88 -8.07
C LYS A 242 14.14 19.92 -9.18
N GLN A 243 13.26 19.62 -10.13
CA GLN A 243 12.92 20.51 -11.24
C GLN A 243 11.96 21.63 -10.81
N TYR A 244 11.04 21.33 -9.89
CA TYR A 244 9.97 22.24 -9.41
C TYR A 244 9.99 22.32 -7.88
N PRO A 245 11.09 22.80 -7.25
CA PRO A 245 11.30 22.65 -5.80
C PRO A 245 10.28 23.38 -4.93
N ASP A 246 9.60 24.40 -5.46
CA ASP A 246 8.63 25.23 -4.74
C ASP A 246 7.18 25.06 -5.26
N ASP A 247 6.95 24.15 -6.24
CA ASP A 247 5.66 23.99 -6.90
C ASP A 247 5.22 22.51 -6.92
N TRP A 248 4.61 22.07 -5.81
CA TRP A 248 4.11 20.71 -5.71
C TRP A 248 2.97 20.42 -6.69
N LYS A 249 2.18 21.44 -7.09
CA LYS A 249 1.07 21.27 -8.04
C LYS A 249 1.62 20.93 -9.43
N LYS A 250 2.73 21.56 -9.81
CA LYS A 250 3.41 21.21 -11.06
C LYS A 250 3.99 19.83 -11.05
N CYS A 251 4.58 19.38 -9.93
CA CYS A 251 5.04 18.01 -9.76
C CYS A 251 3.87 17.03 -9.87
N TRP A 252 2.75 17.31 -9.22
CA TRP A 252 1.52 16.53 -9.31
C TRP A 252 1.01 16.40 -10.76
N GLU A 253 1.00 17.48 -11.54
CA GLU A 253 0.61 17.44 -12.96
C GLU A 253 1.46 16.48 -13.78
N GLU A 254 2.77 16.41 -13.51
CA GLU A 254 3.67 15.47 -14.20
C GLU A 254 3.43 14.02 -13.72
N ILE A 255 3.13 13.81 -12.43
CA ILE A 255 2.75 12.50 -11.90
C ILE A 255 1.48 11.99 -12.60
N GLU A 256 0.40 12.77 -12.58
CA GLU A 256 -0.86 12.37 -13.21
C GLU A 256 -0.71 12.13 -14.72
N LYS A 257 0.01 12.96 -15.40
CA LYS A 257 0.25 12.84 -16.85
C LYS A 257 0.97 11.53 -17.21
N LYS A 258 1.92 11.08 -16.41
CA LYS A 258 2.73 9.88 -16.72
C LYS A 258 2.20 8.62 -16.04
N TRP A 259 1.75 8.71 -14.81
CA TRP A 259 1.43 7.57 -13.95
C TRP A 259 -0.04 7.47 -13.55
N GLY A 260 -0.81 8.58 -13.63
CA GLY A 260 -2.23 8.63 -13.29
C GLY A 260 -3.17 7.98 -14.31
N THR A 261 -2.62 7.43 -15.40
CA THR A 261 -3.43 6.87 -16.48
C THR A 261 -3.61 5.35 -16.33
N ASN A 262 -4.84 4.91 -16.55
CA ASN A 262 -5.29 3.54 -16.79
C ASN A 262 -4.51 2.45 -16.04
N ASP A 263 -4.95 2.22 -14.85
CA ASP A 263 -4.68 0.98 -14.17
C ASP A 263 -5.34 -0.18 -14.94
N ILE A 264 -4.54 -0.91 -15.70
CA ILE A 264 -5.05 -2.08 -16.44
C ILE A 264 -4.98 -3.35 -15.59
N ALA A 265 -4.18 -3.36 -14.53
CA ALA A 265 -3.99 -4.51 -13.66
C ALA A 265 -5.07 -4.57 -12.57
N CYS A 266 -5.40 -3.44 -11.92
CA CYS A 266 -6.47 -3.37 -10.95
C CYS A 266 -7.83 -3.25 -11.66
N PRO A 267 -8.73 -4.26 -11.56
CA PRO A 267 -10.03 -4.23 -12.26
C PRO A 267 -10.92 -3.05 -11.90
N ASP A 268 -10.74 -2.46 -10.71
CA ASP A 268 -11.54 -1.32 -10.26
C ASP A 268 -11.15 -0.01 -10.95
N GLY A 269 -9.90 0.11 -11.41
CA GLY A 269 -9.37 1.30 -12.10
C GLY A 269 -9.53 1.27 -13.63
N VAL A 270 -9.92 0.15 -14.23
CA VAL A 270 -9.96 0.02 -15.68
C VAL A 270 -10.97 0.99 -16.31
N GLU A 271 -10.45 1.91 -17.16
CA GLU A 271 -11.23 2.94 -17.87
C GLU A 271 -12.09 3.85 -16.99
N VAL A 272 -11.69 4.02 -15.73
CA VAL A 272 -12.30 4.98 -14.81
C VAL A 272 -11.21 5.78 -14.11
N PRO A 273 -11.49 6.99 -13.58
CA PRO A 273 -10.47 7.81 -12.93
C PRO A 273 -10.03 7.29 -11.54
N PHE A 274 -10.70 6.25 -11.01
CA PHE A 274 -10.34 5.62 -9.75
C PHE A 274 -9.00 4.91 -9.87
N ASN A 275 -8.02 5.29 -9.05
CA ASN A 275 -6.70 4.67 -9.06
C ASN A 275 -6.26 4.36 -7.62
N ILE A 276 -6.21 3.07 -7.30
CA ILE A 276 -5.72 2.51 -6.04
C ILE A 276 -4.43 1.71 -6.26
N GLU A 277 -3.80 1.82 -7.42
CA GLU A 277 -2.46 1.27 -7.61
C GLU A 277 -1.45 1.96 -6.71
N THR A 278 -0.47 1.20 -6.30
CA THR A 278 0.61 1.66 -5.42
C THR A 278 1.44 2.82 -6.00
N TYR A 279 1.52 2.98 -7.33
CA TYR A 279 2.38 3.99 -7.98
C TYR A 279 1.96 5.41 -7.64
N VAL A 280 0.73 5.79 -8.00
CA VAL A 280 0.23 7.17 -7.84
C VAL A 280 0.09 7.49 -6.35
N ASN A 281 -0.43 6.55 -5.56
CA ASN A 281 -0.59 6.73 -4.12
C ASN A 281 0.78 6.82 -3.41
N GLY A 282 1.75 5.98 -3.76
CA GLY A 282 3.13 6.11 -3.30
C GLY A 282 3.78 7.44 -3.71
N ALA A 283 3.50 7.91 -4.93
CA ALA A 283 3.94 9.23 -5.39
C ALA A 283 3.38 10.36 -4.53
N TYR A 284 2.10 10.28 -4.10
CA TYR A 284 1.48 11.30 -3.24
C TYR A 284 1.99 11.29 -1.82
N ILE A 285 2.41 10.13 -1.29
CA ILE A 285 3.11 10.04 -0.01
C ILE A 285 4.39 10.86 -0.05
N ILE A 286 5.27 10.60 -1.04
CA ILE A 286 6.55 11.31 -1.12
C ILE A 286 6.40 12.76 -1.60
N LEU A 287 5.35 13.09 -2.35
CA LEU A 287 4.99 14.48 -2.67
C LEU A 287 4.76 15.28 -1.38
N GLY A 288 3.94 14.76 -0.47
CA GLY A 288 3.70 15.38 0.84
C GLY A 288 4.97 15.52 1.66
N LEU A 289 5.78 14.48 1.76
CA LEU A 289 7.04 14.50 2.51
C LEU A 289 8.02 15.55 1.97
N LEU A 290 8.29 15.54 0.65
CA LEU A 290 9.28 16.41 0.01
C LEU A 290 8.87 17.89 0.06
N TYR A 291 7.61 18.20 -0.24
CA TYR A 291 7.13 19.59 -0.26
C TYR A 291 6.62 20.09 1.10
N GLY A 292 6.32 19.19 2.03
CA GLY A 292 6.04 19.52 3.42
C GLY A 292 7.24 20.08 4.18
N GLN A 293 8.48 19.65 3.80
CA GLN A 293 9.73 20.16 4.33
C GLN A 293 9.84 20.08 5.88
N GLY A 294 9.28 19.03 6.48
CA GLY A 294 9.29 18.81 7.94
C GLY A 294 8.17 19.50 8.70
N ASP A 295 7.31 20.24 8.05
CA ASP A 295 6.07 20.75 8.64
C ASP A 295 4.98 19.68 8.56
N PHE A 296 4.47 19.25 9.72
CA PHE A 296 3.50 18.16 9.81
C PHE A 296 2.19 18.48 9.09
N GLU A 297 1.64 19.67 9.34
CA GLU A 297 0.36 20.09 8.75
C GLU A 297 0.47 20.20 7.23
N LYS A 298 1.52 20.86 6.76
CA LYS A 298 1.77 21.02 5.31
C LYS A 298 1.98 19.66 4.62
N THR A 299 2.65 18.71 5.28
CA THR A 299 2.89 17.37 4.75
C THR A 299 1.57 16.62 4.54
N ILE A 300 0.75 16.52 5.57
CA ILE A 300 -0.53 15.80 5.47
C ILE A 300 -1.52 16.53 4.55
N ASP A 301 -1.53 17.86 4.53
CA ASP A 301 -2.42 18.64 3.65
C ASP A 301 -2.04 18.44 2.16
N ILE A 302 -0.77 18.44 1.79
CA ILE A 302 -0.34 18.19 0.41
C ILE A 302 -0.67 16.77 -0.02
N SER A 303 -0.36 15.76 0.81
CA SER A 303 -0.71 14.35 0.51
C SER A 303 -2.22 14.17 0.31
N THR A 304 -3.04 14.76 1.18
CA THR A 304 -4.50 14.74 1.07
C THR A 304 -4.96 15.43 -0.21
N ARG A 305 -4.48 16.67 -0.48
CA ARG A 305 -4.92 17.46 -1.64
C ARG A 305 -4.47 16.91 -2.97
N ALA A 306 -3.54 15.99 -2.98
CA ALA A 306 -3.19 15.24 -4.18
C ALA A 306 -4.34 14.37 -4.71
N GLY A 307 -5.34 14.04 -3.89
CA GLY A 307 -6.55 13.30 -4.29
C GLY A 307 -6.37 11.78 -4.21
N GLN A 308 -7.19 11.06 -4.96
CA GLN A 308 -7.29 9.58 -4.96
C GLN A 308 -7.60 9.06 -3.55
N ASP A 309 -6.75 8.22 -2.99
CA ASP A 309 -6.85 7.70 -1.63
C ASP A 309 -6.33 8.73 -0.62
N SER A 310 -7.16 9.75 -0.40
CA SER A 310 -6.73 10.98 0.26
C SER A 310 -6.66 10.89 1.78
N ASP A 311 -7.00 9.76 2.38
CA ASP A 311 -6.82 9.45 3.81
C ASP A 311 -5.59 8.56 4.05
N CYS A 312 -5.38 7.52 3.25
CA CYS A 312 -4.23 6.62 3.41
C CYS A 312 -2.89 7.29 3.01
N ASN A 313 -2.87 8.12 1.96
CA ASN A 313 -1.65 8.82 1.55
C ASN A 313 -1.10 9.76 2.65
N PRO A 314 -1.92 10.63 3.30
CA PRO A 314 -1.46 11.42 4.44
C PRO A 314 -1.26 10.58 5.71
N ALA A 315 -1.90 9.41 5.87
CA ALA A 315 -1.59 8.47 6.95
C ALA A 315 -0.11 8.04 6.88
N SER A 316 0.33 7.49 5.75
CA SER A 316 1.72 7.08 5.57
C SER A 316 2.70 8.26 5.65
N SER A 317 2.46 9.38 4.97
CA SER A 317 3.36 10.54 5.01
C SER A 317 3.41 11.19 6.40
N GLY A 318 2.28 11.28 7.08
CA GLY A 318 2.16 11.77 8.45
C GLY A 318 2.87 10.85 9.45
N GLY A 319 2.75 9.54 9.30
CA GLY A 319 3.41 8.56 10.16
C GLY A 319 4.93 8.57 10.00
N ILE A 320 5.44 8.60 8.77
CA ILE A 320 6.89 8.71 8.51
C ILE A 320 7.44 10.00 9.10
N LEU A 321 6.78 11.14 8.85
CA LEU A 321 7.19 12.42 9.42
C LEU A 321 7.03 12.44 10.94
N GLY A 322 5.96 11.86 11.47
CA GLY A 322 5.74 11.71 12.91
C GLY A 322 6.84 10.90 13.59
N THR A 323 7.37 9.85 12.93
CA THR A 323 8.55 9.10 13.38
C THR A 323 9.78 9.98 13.43
N MET A 324 10.01 10.78 12.40
CA MET A 324 11.15 11.71 12.36
C MET A 324 11.06 12.76 13.48
N LEU A 325 9.89 13.35 13.67
CA LEU A 325 9.65 14.41 14.66
C LEU A 325 9.59 13.89 16.11
N GLY A 326 8.94 12.75 16.34
CA GLY A 326 8.43 12.32 17.64
C GLY A 326 7.09 12.98 17.98
N TYR A 327 6.29 12.30 18.82
CA TYR A 327 4.95 12.75 19.24
C TYR A 327 4.96 14.13 19.88
N ASN A 328 5.96 14.42 20.72
CA ASN A 328 6.04 15.69 21.45
C ASN A 328 6.14 16.91 20.53
N ARG A 329 6.73 16.76 19.34
CA ARG A 329 6.89 17.85 18.36
C ARG A 329 5.69 17.99 17.39
N LEU A 330 4.72 17.09 17.44
CA LEU A 330 3.48 17.28 16.68
C LEU A 330 2.72 18.53 17.16
N PRO A 331 2.04 19.28 16.26
CA PRO A 331 1.31 20.47 16.66
C PRO A 331 0.21 20.18 17.66
N GLU A 332 0.03 21.07 18.64
CA GLU A 332 -0.87 20.86 19.79
C GLU A 332 -2.32 20.54 19.38
N LYS A 333 -2.81 21.16 18.31
CA LYS A 333 -4.18 20.92 17.81
C LYS A 333 -4.41 19.46 17.36
N TYR A 334 -3.36 18.74 16.94
CA TYR A 334 -3.44 17.33 16.56
C TYR A 334 -3.35 16.44 17.80
N LYS A 335 -2.44 16.74 18.73
CA LYS A 335 -2.34 16.01 20.00
C LYS A 335 -3.61 16.10 20.84
N ALA A 336 -4.26 17.26 20.82
CA ALA A 336 -5.53 17.45 21.52
C ALA A 336 -6.66 16.53 20.99
N GLU A 337 -6.72 16.30 19.67
CA GLU A 337 -7.65 15.33 19.08
C GLU A 337 -7.27 13.89 19.45
N MET A 338 -5.97 13.54 19.39
CA MET A 338 -5.48 12.20 19.79
C MET A 338 -5.83 11.87 21.23
N ALA A 339 -5.68 12.82 22.17
CA ALA A 339 -5.99 12.62 23.58
C ALA A 339 -7.45 12.21 23.86
N ILE A 340 -8.37 12.47 22.93
CA ILE A 340 -9.77 12.07 23.04
C ILE A 340 -9.95 10.56 22.86
N VAL A 341 -9.12 9.93 22.03
CA VAL A 341 -9.29 8.53 21.59
C VAL A 341 -8.10 7.62 21.95
N GLU A 342 -7.08 8.14 22.62
CA GLU A 342 -5.79 7.44 22.80
C GLU A 342 -5.87 6.05 23.45
N ASP A 343 -6.92 5.80 24.25
CA ASP A 343 -7.20 4.51 24.88
C ASP A 343 -8.37 3.74 24.22
N MET A 344 -8.95 4.28 23.14
CA MET A 344 -10.01 3.59 22.40
C MET A 344 -9.38 2.59 21.40
N PRO A 345 -9.89 1.33 21.38
CA PRO A 345 -9.36 0.33 20.46
C PRO A 345 -9.83 0.59 19.02
N PHE A 346 -8.98 0.21 18.04
CA PHE A 346 -9.31 0.20 16.62
C PHE A 346 -9.90 -1.18 16.24
N ASN A 347 -11.14 -1.21 15.79
CA ASN A 347 -11.80 -2.41 15.18
C ASN A 347 -11.29 -3.79 15.67
N ASN A 348 -11.58 -4.18 16.90
CA ASN A 348 -11.14 -5.47 17.48
C ASN A 348 -9.62 -5.64 17.62
N THR A 349 -8.87 -4.53 17.63
CA THR A 349 -7.44 -4.51 17.93
C THR A 349 -7.16 -3.71 19.21
N VAL A 350 -5.93 -3.22 19.37
CA VAL A 350 -5.54 -2.41 20.53
C VAL A 350 -5.74 -0.92 20.28
N SER A 351 -5.62 -0.12 21.34
CA SER A 351 -5.63 1.36 21.27
C SER A 351 -4.28 1.91 20.82
N PHE A 352 -4.24 3.21 20.48
CA PHE A 352 -3.02 3.93 20.17
C PHE A 352 -1.95 3.80 21.27
N ASN A 353 -2.30 4.03 22.54
CA ASN A 353 -1.36 3.89 23.65
C ASN A 353 -0.81 2.47 23.72
N LYS A 354 -1.70 1.45 23.65
CA LYS A 354 -1.27 0.05 23.73
C LYS A 354 -0.45 -0.37 22.52
N GLY A 355 -0.83 0.00 21.30
CA GLY A 355 -0.06 -0.27 20.08
C GLY A 355 1.34 0.35 20.14
N SER A 356 1.44 1.59 20.67
CA SER A 356 2.73 2.26 20.88
C SER A 356 3.62 1.51 21.87
N GLU A 357 3.07 1.05 23.00
CA GLU A 357 3.81 0.23 23.98
C GLU A 357 4.34 -1.08 23.39
N LEU A 358 3.48 -1.79 22.65
CA LEU A 358 3.85 -3.06 22.00
C LEU A 358 4.95 -2.86 20.97
N SER A 359 4.77 -1.90 20.07
CA SER A 359 5.76 -1.59 19.02
C SER A 359 7.09 -1.11 19.59
N TYR A 360 7.06 -0.35 20.67
CA TYR A 360 8.29 0.03 21.39
C TYR A 360 9.01 -1.19 21.98
N GLY A 361 8.28 -2.11 22.62
CA GLY A 361 8.84 -3.37 23.13
C GLY A 361 9.48 -4.22 22.01
N GLN A 362 8.80 -4.29 20.88
CA GLN A 362 9.29 -4.99 19.68
C GLN A 362 10.53 -4.30 19.09
N ALA A 363 10.56 -2.97 19.05
CA ALA A 363 11.74 -2.21 18.59
C ALA A 363 12.96 -2.45 19.47
N LEU A 364 12.80 -2.53 20.80
CA LEU A 364 13.89 -2.87 21.71
C LEU A 364 14.44 -4.30 21.45
N GLN A 365 13.55 -5.28 21.27
CA GLN A 365 13.93 -6.64 20.92
C GLN A 365 14.67 -6.71 19.58
N MET A 366 14.20 -5.94 18.58
CA MET A 366 14.85 -5.89 17.27
C MET A 366 16.23 -5.26 17.33
N ILE A 367 16.41 -4.19 18.10
CA ILE A 367 17.73 -3.56 18.30
C ILE A 367 18.73 -4.57 18.88
N GLU A 368 18.35 -5.35 19.89
CA GLU A 368 19.20 -6.41 20.47
C GLU A 368 19.48 -7.54 19.49
N ARG A 369 18.43 -8.02 18.80
CA ARG A 369 18.52 -9.09 17.81
C ARG A 369 19.50 -8.79 16.69
N GLU A 370 19.48 -7.56 16.18
CA GLU A 370 20.32 -7.11 15.06
C GLU A 370 21.71 -6.60 15.50
N GLY A 371 22.14 -6.91 16.72
CA GLY A 371 23.47 -6.62 17.23
C GLY A 371 23.68 -5.18 17.72
N GLY A 372 22.61 -4.41 17.93
CA GLY A 372 22.63 -3.14 18.65
C GLY A 372 22.75 -3.38 20.17
N LYS A 373 22.53 -2.33 20.94
CA LYS A 373 22.58 -2.40 22.41
C LYS A 373 21.39 -1.67 23.02
N VAL A 374 20.74 -2.31 23.99
CA VAL A 374 19.72 -1.71 24.83
C VAL A 374 20.30 -1.51 26.22
N GLY A 375 20.66 -0.25 26.55
CA GLY A 375 21.15 0.16 27.86
C GLY A 375 20.03 0.48 28.83
N GLU A 376 20.39 1.06 29.99
CA GLU A 376 19.41 1.47 30.99
C GLU A 376 18.56 2.65 30.47
N ASN A 377 19.20 3.70 29.94
CA ASN A 377 18.56 4.95 29.53
C ASN A 377 18.66 5.23 28.02
N GLU A 378 19.45 4.48 27.29
CA GLU A 378 19.68 4.70 25.86
C GLU A 378 19.76 3.39 25.09
N VAL A 379 19.56 3.49 23.78
CA VAL A 379 19.77 2.41 22.83
C VAL A 379 20.82 2.83 21.80
N LYS A 380 21.60 1.85 21.32
CA LYS A 380 22.51 2.03 20.20
C LYS A 380 22.07 1.14 19.06
N ILE A 381 21.68 1.75 17.96
CA ILE A 381 21.19 1.08 16.76
C ILE A 381 22.38 0.58 15.92
N ASN A 382 22.31 -0.67 15.46
CA ASN A 382 23.19 -1.21 14.44
C ASN A 382 22.54 -0.93 13.06
N PHE A 383 22.93 0.20 12.45
CA PHE A 383 22.33 0.67 11.20
C PHE A 383 22.53 -0.32 10.06
N GLN A 384 21.46 -0.60 9.34
CA GLN A 384 21.48 -1.43 8.15
C GLN A 384 21.33 -0.57 6.90
N LYS A 385 22.36 -0.56 6.05
CA LYS A 385 22.28 0.08 4.75
C LYS A 385 21.29 -0.68 3.86
N PRO A 386 20.32 0.00 3.19
CA PRO A 386 19.34 -0.67 2.36
C PRO A 386 19.95 -1.55 1.26
N VAL A 387 19.41 -2.74 1.11
CA VAL A 387 19.72 -3.69 0.04
C VAL A 387 18.44 -3.93 -0.75
N PRO A 388 18.50 -3.87 -2.10
CA PRO A 388 17.31 -4.09 -2.91
C PRO A 388 16.66 -5.46 -2.63
N ALA A 389 15.35 -5.47 -2.46
CA ALA A 389 14.56 -6.67 -2.40
C ALA A 389 14.66 -7.48 -3.71
N LYS A 390 14.22 -8.72 -3.68
CA LYS A 390 14.18 -9.57 -4.89
C LYS A 390 13.22 -8.97 -5.92
N LEU A 391 13.63 -9.00 -7.21
CA LEU A 391 12.75 -8.58 -8.28
C LEU A 391 11.57 -9.55 -8.43
N GLU A 392 10.39 -8.99 -8.39
CA GLU A 392 9.12 -9.64 -8.70
C GLU A 392 8.37 -8.82 -9.74
N ILE A 393 7.69 -9.49 -10.65
CA ILE A 393 6.91 -8.85 -11.70
C ILE A 393 5.51 -9.46 -11.68
N SER A 394 4.52 -8.62 -11.47
CA SER A 394 3.10 -8.96 -11.58
C SER A 394 2.56 -8.53 -12.94
N PHE A 395 1.61 -9.28 -13.48
CA PHE A 395 0.90 -8.96 -14.72
C PHE A 395 1.80 -8.67 -15.93
N GLU A 396 2.94 -9.39 -16.04
CA GLU A 396 3.92 -9.17 -17.10
C GLU A 396 3.29 -9.35 -18.48
N GLY A 397 3.41 -8.33 -19.34
CA GLY A 397 2.89 -8.34 -20.70
C GLY A 397 1.36 -8.26 -20.81
N LEU A 398 0.64 -8.11 -19.68
CA LEU A 398 -0.81 -7.94 -19.68
C LEU A 398 -1.19 -6.63 -20.39
N LYS A 399 -2.19 -6.71 -21.27
CA LYS A 399 -2.77 -5.54 -21.97
C LYS A 399 -4.28 -5.62 -21.90
N LEU A 400 -4.93 -4.47 -21.73
CA LEU A 400 -6.36 -4.35 -21.87
C LEU A 400 -6.77 -4.63 -23.32
N ASP A 401 -7.70 -5.57 -23.55
CA ASP A 401 -8.40 -5.73 -24.83
C ASP A 401 -9.63 -4.80 -24.85
N LYS A 402 -10.56 -4.99 -23.92
CA LYS A 402 -11.74 -4.13 -23.77
C LYS A 402 -12.41 -4.30 -22.42
N LYS A 403 -13.24 -3.32 -22.08
CA LYS A 403 -14.22 -3.37 -20.99
C LYS A 403 -15.62 -3.37 -21.58
N VAL A 404 -16.48 -4.28 -21.10
CA VAL A 404 -17.89 -4.37 -21.46
C VAL A 404 -18.73 -4.14 -20.23
N THR A 405 -19.40 -2.99 -20.15
CA THR A 405 -20.36 -2.73 -19.08
C THR A 405 -21.62 -3.56 -19.30
N VAL A 406 -21.97 -4.36 -18.31
CA VAL A 406 -23.14 -5.26 -18.31
C VAL A 406 -24.27 -4.63 -17.53
N ASP A 407 -24.00 -4.20 -16.30
CA ASP A 407 -24.94 -3.53 -15.39
C ASP A 407 -26.29 -4.26 -15.30
N ASN A 408 -26.27 -5.58 -15.11
CA ASN A 408 -27.44 -6.43 -15.13
C ASN A 408 -27.28 -7.67 -14.23
N TRP A 409 -28.40 -8.32 -13.95
CA TRP A 409 -28.44 -9.60 -13.26
C TRP A 409 -27.88 -10.73 -14.13
N ILE A 410 -27.31 -11.75 -13.49
CA ILE A 410 -26.65 -12.88 -14.17
C ILE A 410 -27.56 -13.60 -15.18
N ALA A 411 -28.85 -13.61 -14.94
CA ALA A 411 -29.85 -14.20 -15.88
C ALA A 411 -29.83 -13.54 -17.27
N ASN A 412 -29.35 -12.27 -17.35
CA ASN A 412 -29.22 -11.51 -18.58
C ASN A 412 -27.77 -11.32 -19.01
N PHE A 413 -26.84 -12.16 -18.51
CA PHE A 413 -25.43 -12.07 -18.85
C PHE A 413 -25.22 -12.15 -20.35
N PRO A 414 -24.60 -11.14 -21.00
CA PRO A 414 -24.38 -11.18 -22.44
C PRO A 414 -23.26 -12.15 -22.78
N THR A 415 -23.29 -12.69 -23.98
CA THR A 415 -22.11 -13.34 -24.52
C THR A 415 -21.03 -12.31 -24.80
N VAL A 416 -19.85 -12.46 -24.17
CA VAL A 416 -18.69 -11.60 -24.42
C VAL A 416 -17.65 -12.37 -25.21
N GLU A 417 -17.32 -11.86 -26.41
CA GLU A 417 -16.25 -12.44 -27.25
C GLU A 417 -14.99 -11.59 -27.18
N PHE A 418 -13.82 -12.21 -27.11
CA PHE A 418 -12.54 -11.51 -27.07
C PHE A 418 -11.41 -12.34 -27.72
N ASP A 419 -10.33 -11.63 -28.11
CA ASP A 419 -9.08 -12.23 -28.61
C ASP A 419 -7.98 -11.94 -27.57
N GLY A 420 -7.59 -12.95 -26.78
CA GLY A 420 -6.66 -12.69 -25.69
C GLY A 420 -6.32 -13.90 -24.84
N ILE A 421 -5.95 -13.62 -23.59
CA ILE A 421 -5.44 -14.59 -22.61
C ILE A 421 -6.29 -14.70 -21.35
N GLY A 422 -7.29 -13.84 -21.16
CA GLY A 422 -8.07 -13.89 -19.93
C GLY A 422 -9.18 -12.86 -19.82
N ALA A 423 -9.93 -12.98 -18.74
CA ALA A 423 -11.02 -12.06 -18.41
C ALA A 423 -11.22 -11.94 -16.90
N VAL A 424 -11.77 -10.80 -16.49
CA VAL A 424 -12.32 -10.54 -15.16
C VAL A 424 -13.80 -10.23 -15.28
N ILE A 425 -14.62 -10.80 -14.40
CA ILE A 425 -16.04 -10.48 -14.28
C ILE A 425 -16.23 -9.79 -12.93
N LYS A 426 -16.58 -8.51 -12.98
CA LYS A 426 -16.86 -7.70 -11.80
C LYS A 426 -18.33 -7.76 -11.42
N GLY A 427 -18.58 -7.78 -10.13
CA GLY A 427 -19.95 -7.80 -9.64
C GLY A 427 -20.03 -8.28 -8.20
N GLU A 428 -21.24 -8.62 -7.76
CA GLU A 428 -21.48 -9.04 -6.38
C GLU A 428 -22.67 -9.98 -6.28
N LEU A 429 -22.64 -10.89 -5.29
CA LEU A 429 -23.80 -11.65 -4.86
C LEU A 429 -24.64 -10.79 -3.91
N LYS A 430 -25.91 -10.61 -4.22
CA LYS A 430 -26.88 -9.92 -3.36
C LYS A 430 -27.88 -10.93 -2.81
N GLY A 431 -28.31 -10.74 -1.56
CA GLY A 431 -29.32 -11.58 -0.93
C GLY A 431 -30.19 -10.81 0.04
N ASP A 432 -31.50 -11.03 -0.03
CA ASP A 432 -32.49 -10.54 0.92
C ASP A 432 -33.28 -11.72 1.48
N ASN A 433 -33.30 -11.87 2.81
CA ASN A 433 -33.90 -13.00 3.51
C ASN A 433 -33.33 -14.38 3.10
N VAL A 434 -32.06 -14.44 2.77
CA VAL A 434 -31.29 -15.66 2.48
C VAL A 434 -30.35 -15.94 3.67
N PRO A 435 -30.14 -17.22 4.06
CA PRO A 435 -29.15 -17.54 5.10
C PRO A 435 -27.77 -16.95 4.77
N GLU A 436 -27.11 -16.35 5.76
CA GLU A 436 -25.81 -15.68 5.57
C GLU A 436 -24.71 -16.65 5.15
N ASP A 437 -24.83 -17.94 5.49
CA ASP A 437 -23.91 -19.00 5.12
C ASP A 437 -24.13 -19.54 3.69
N TYR A 438 -25.09 -18.97 2.95
CA TYR A 438 -25.30 -19.34 1.55
C TYR A 438 -24.10 -18.99 0.69
N VAL A 439 -23.71 -19.93 -0.18
CA VAL A 439 -22.64 -19.76 -1.17
C VAL A 439 -23.21 -20.05 -2.55
N ALA A 440 -23.24 -19.05 -3.42
CA ALA A 440 -23.63 -19.24 -4.80
C ALA A 440 -22.49 -19.92 -5.59
N GLU A 441 -22.84 -20.81 -6.52
CA GLU A 441 -21.92 -21.47 -7.43
C GLU A 441 -22.13 -20.95 -8.85
N LEU A 442 -21.16 -20.19 -9.37
CA LEU A 442 -21.14 -19.61 -10.69
C LEU A 442 -20.14 -20.36 -11.57
N GLU A 443 -20.65 -21.15 -12.51
CA GLU A 443 -19.82 -21.76 -13.55
C GLU A 443 -19.49 -20.72 -14.63
N VAL A 444 -18.20 -20.58 -14.95
CA VAL A 444 -17.70 -19.71 -16.03
C VAL A 444 -17.07 -20.56 -17.12
N TYR A 445 -17.49 -20.33 -18.36
CA TYR A 445 -17.08 -21.09 -19.52
C TYR A 445 -16.37 -20.20 -20.54
N PHE A 446 -15.31 -20.73 -21.15
CA PHE A 446 -14.68 -20.17 -22.36
C PHE A 446 -14.86 -21.19 -23.49
N ASN A 447 -15.57 -20.79 -24.57
CA ASN A 447 -15.89 -21.65 -25.71
C ASN A 447 -16.51 -22.99 -25.27
N ASP A 448 -17.56 -22.94 -24.43
CA ASP A 448 -18.26 -24.09 -23.85
C ASP A 448 -17.38 -25.03 -22.98
N LYS A 449 -16.11 -24.70 -22.75
CA LYS A 449 -15.23 -25.39 -21.80
C LYS A 449 -15.33 -24.71 -20.44
N LEU A 450 -15.66 -25.48 -19.39
CA LEU A 450 -15.65 -25.01 -18.01
C LEU A 450 -14.24 -24.57 -17.62
N VAL A 451 -14.10 -23.31 -17.18
CA VAL A 451 -12.86 -22.73 -16.68
C VAL A 451 -12.79 -22.79 -15.16
N GLU A 452 -13.87 -22.36 -14.49
CA GLU A 452 -13.93 -22.32 -13.02
C GLU A 452 -15.38 -22.47 -12.55
N VAL A 453 -15.55 -23.08 -11.38
CA VAL A 453 -16.77 -22.98 -10.56
C VAL A 453 -16.47 -22.02 -9.43
N CYS A 454 -16.86 -20.76 -9.59
CA CYS A 454 -16.63 -19.70 -8.61
C CYS A 454 -17.58 -19.89 -7.42
N LYS A 455 -17.03 -19.99 -6.23
CA LYS A 455 -17.79 -19.97 -4.98
C LYS A 455 -17.94 -18.53 -4.51
N LEU A 456 -19.17 -18.07 -4.38
CA LEU A 456 -19.51 -16.70 -4.02
C LEU A 456 -20.27 -16.70 -2.69
N PRO A 457 -19.57 -16.57 -1.55
CA PRO A 457 -20.20 -16.45 -0.24
C PRO A 457 -21.07 -15.19 -0.13
N LEU A 458 -22.27 -15.31 0.45
CA LEU A 458 -23.15 -14.18 0.73
C LEU A 458 -22.64 -13.33 1.90
N LYS A 459 -22.01 -13.97 2.90
CA LYS A 459 -21.42 -13.25 4.03
C LYS A 459 -20.40 -12.23 3.54
N TYR A 460 -20.67 -10.94 3.76
CA TYR A 460 -19.90 -9.83 3.19
C TYR A 460 -18.38 -9.95 3.45
N ASN A 461 -17.99 -10.25 4.69
CA ASN A 461 -16.56 -10.38 5.05
C ASN A 461 -15.88 -11.63 4.45
N HIS A 462 -16.63 -12.57 3.89
CA HIS A 462 -16.11 -13.78 3.24
C HIS A 462 -16.21 -13.74 1.71
N ARG A 463 -16.75 -12.65 1.14
CA ARG A 463 -17.02 -12.56 -0.31
C ARG A 463 -15.75 -12.71 -1.14
N LYS A 464 -15.89 -13.28 -2.31
CA LYS A 464 -14.88 -13.14 -3.38
C LYS A 464 -14.97 -11.69 -3.88
N HIS A 465 -13.85 -11.01 -4.04
CA HIS A 465 -13.89 -9.59 -4.42
C HIS A 465 -14.41 -9.43 -5.85
N GLU A 466 -13.83 -10.17 -6.80
CA GLU A 466 -14.35 -10.29 -8.16
C GLU A 466 -15.15 -11.59 -8.33
N LEU A 467 -16.23 -11.59 -9.11
CA LEU A 467 -16.99 -12.82 -9.38
C LEU A 467 -16.11 -13.90 -10.02
N PHE A 468 -15.26 -13.49 -10.95
CA PHE A 468 -14.33 -14.37 -11.66
C PHE A 468 -13.13 -13.59 -12.15
N PHE A 469 -11.97 -14.23 -12.21
CA PHE A 469 -10.78 -13.73 -12.92
C PHE A 469 -9.91 -14.92 -13.37
N ASN A 470 -9.33 -14.79 -14.56
CA ASN A 470 -8.36 -15.73 -15.09
C ASN A 470 -7.51 -15.02 -16.14
N TYR A 471 -6.18 -15.14 -16.06
CA TYR A 471 -5.21 -14.47 -16.95
C TYR A 471 -4.32 -15.46 -17.70
N GLU A 472 -4.57 -16.77 -17.61
CA GLU A 472 -3.65 -17.83 -18.03
C GLU A 472 -4.18 -18.70 -19.17
N GLN A 473 -5.16 -18.23 -19.92
CA GLN A 473 -5.57 -18.97 -21.09
C GLN A 473 -4.53 -18.83 -22.21
N PRO A 474 -4.28 -19.87 -23.00
CA PRO A 474 -3.51 -19.71 -24.24
C PRO A 474 -4.10 -18.57 -25.09
N TYR A 475 -3.25 -17.79 -25.75
CA TYR A 475 -3.76 -16.74 -26.64
C TYR A 475 -4.73 -17.35 -27.66
N GLY A 476 -5.95 -16.85 -27.74
CA GLY A 476 -6.99 -17.39 -28.60
C GLY A 476 -8.24 -16.54 -28.68
N LYS A 477 -9.21 -17.03 -29.47
CA LYS A 477 -10.56 -16.44 -29.55
C LYS A 477 -11.46 -17.14 -28.56
N TYR A 478 -12.05 -16.36 -27.69
CA TYR A 478 -12.90 -16.87 -26.60
C TYR A 478 -14.27 -16.21 -26.61
N LYS A 479 -15.25 -17.02 -26.19
CA LYS A 479 -16.61 -16.62 -25.90
C LYS A 479 -16.87 -16.94 -24.43
N VAL A 480 -17.08 -15.90 -23.62
CA VAL A 480 -17.37 -16.03 -22.18
C VAL A 480 -18.87 -16.23 -21.99
N THR A 481 -19.25 -17.26 -21.24
CA THR A 481 -20.60 -17.47 -20.77
C THR A 481 -20.60 -17.91 -19.32
N CYS A 482 -21.70 -17.64 -18.59
CA CYS A 482 -21.84 -17.95 -17.18
C CYS A 482 -23.13 -18.72 -16.92
N LYS A 483 -23.11 -19.58 -15.87
CA LYS A 483 -24.27 -20.30 -15.41
C LYS A 483 -24.28 -20.39 -13.89
N TRP A 484 -25.30 -19.83 -13.25
CA TRP A 484 -25.51 -19.99 -11.81
C TRP A 484 -26.24 -21.33 -11.58
N THR A 485 -25.61 -22.26 -10.83
CA THR A 485 -26.04 -23.65 -10.75
C THR A 485 -26.94 -23.98 -9.57
N ASN A 486 -26.87 -23.19 -8.50
CA ASN A 486 -27.62 -23.42 -7.26
C ASN A 486 -28.46 -22.21 -6.82
N PRO A 487 -29.28 -21.60 -7.69
CA PRO A 487 -30.04 -20.40 -7.37
C PRO A 487 -31.03 -20.65 -6.22
N VAL A 488 -31.15 -19.66 -5.33
CA VAL A 488 -32.13 -19.66 -4.24
C VAL A 488 -33.00 -18.41 -4.30
N LYS A 489 -34.24 -18.55 -3.84
CA LYS A 489 -35.16 -17.42 -3.80
C LYS A 489 -34.65 -16.35 -2.84
N GLY A 490 -34.57 -15.10 -3.28
CA GLY A 490 -34.10 -13.96 -2.52
C GLY A 490 -32.63 -13.63 -2.73
N ALA A 491 -31.85 -14.49 -3.46
CA ALA A 491 -30.52 -14.15 -3.91
C ALA A 491 -30.47 -13.87 -5.42
N ASP A 492 -29.54 -13.04 -5.85
CA ASP A 492 -29.19 -12.85 -7.26
C ASP A 492 -27.74 -12.37 -7.39
N ILE A 493 -27.15 -12.57 -8.56
CA ILE A 493 -25.79 -12.14 -8.88
C ILE A 493 -25.88 -10.92 -9.80
N TRP A 494 -25.42 -9.77 -9.32
CA TRP A 494 -25.28 -8.56 -10.11
C TRP A 494 -23.91 -8.55 -10.81
N VAL A 495 -23.91 -8.42 -12.13
CA VAL A 495 -22.71 -8.28 -12.94
C VAL A 495 -22.57 -6.83 -13.34
N ARG A 496 -21.44 -6.20 -12.99
CA ARG A 496 -21.13 -4.81 -13.34
C ARG A 496 -20.44 -4.72 -14.70
N ASP A 497 -19.28 -5.33 -14.82
CA ASP A 497 -18.42 -5.26 -16.00
C ASP A 497 -17.80 -6.62 -16.33
N VAL A 498 -17.45 -6.81 -17.60
CA VAL A 498 -16.51 -7.84 -18.05
C VAL A 498 -15.31 -7.14 -18.69
N ILE A 499 -14.14 -7.40 -18.15
CA ILE A 499 -12.86 -6.85 -18.64
C ILE A 499 -12.10 -8.00 -19.29
N THR A 500 -11.64 -7.80 -20.53
CA THR A 500 -10.87 -8.83 -21.23
C THR A 500 -9.45 -8.36 -21.48
N TYR A 501 -8.52 -9.32 -21.44
CA TYR A 501 -7.09 -9.05 -21.50
C TYR A 501 -6.41 -9.81 -22.61
N THR A 502 -5.43 -9.15 -23.22
CA THR A 502 -4.57 -9.67 -24.27
C THR A 502 -3.09 -9.54 -23.88
N THR A 503 -2.20 -10.00 -24.72
CA THR A 503 -0.74 -9.86 -24.57
C THR A 503 -0.10 -9.64 -25.93
N ASP A 504 1.17 -9.24 -25.97
CA ASP A 504 1.93 -9.22 -27.22
C ASP A 504 2.03 -10.64 -27.80
N LYS A 505 1.80 -10.76 -29.10
CA LYS A 505 1.88 -12.04 -29.85
C LYS A 505 3.31 -12.50 -30.00
#